data_68e330adfb2c17347f59e7ef99571fe9
#
_entry.id   68e330adfb2c17347f59e7ef99571fe9
#
_cell.length_a   1.000
_cell.length_b   1.000
_cell.length_c   1.000
_cell.angle_alpha   90.00
_cell.angle_beta   90.00
_cell.angle_gamma   90.00
#
_symmetry.space_group_name_H-M   'P 1'
#
loop_
_entity.id
_entity.type
_entity.pdbx_description
1 polymer ?
#
loop_
_entity_poly.entity_id
_entity_poly.type
_entity_poly.pdbx_seq_one_letter_code
_entity_poly.pdbx_strand_id
1 'polypeptide(L)'
;LTEHGVVVEKTGLYSFFIMFTIGITKGRWNSLLTALQQFKDDYDRNQPMWRIMPEFCQKQPKYERMGLRDLCQHIHTLYAKYDVARLTTEMYLSDLTPAMTPADAYAHIARRQTERVSIDELEGRITVGLVTPYPPGIPLLVPGEVFNKKIVDYLKFSREFNLQCPGFETDIHGLVEEKGDDGVKRYFADCVRNAAK
;
A
#
# COMPACT_ATOMS: atom_id res chain seq x y z
N LEU A 1 8.72 -12.27 10.53
CA LEU A 1 10.14 -11.92 10.67
C LEU A 1 10.34 -10.95 11.84
N THR A 2 9.57 -9.90 11.95
CA THR A 2 9.68 -8.88 13.02
C THR A 2 9.59 -9.49 14.42
N GLU A 3 8.68 -10.44 14.64
CA GLU A 3 8.53 -11.16 15.91
C GLU A 3 9.78 -11.99 16.29
N HIS A 4 10.60 -12.34 15.31
CA HIS A 4 11.88 -13.01 15.51
C HIS A 4 13.08 -12.05 15.58
N GLY A 5 12.82 -10.75 15.72
CA GLY A 5 13.86 -9.72 15.80
C GLY A 5 14.60 -9.47 14.47
N VAL A 6 13.99 -9.85 13.34
CA VAL A 6 14.54 -9.60 12.01
C VAL A 6 13.82 -8.40 11.40
N VAL A 7 14.56 -7.33 11.16
CA VAL A 7 14.04 -6.11 10.52
C VAL A 7 14.10 -6.27 9.01
N VAL A 8 12.95 -6.07 8.35
CA VAL A 8 12.85 -6.02 6.90
C VAL A 8 12.88 -4.55 6.49
N GLU A 9 13.87 -4.16 5.70
CA GLU A 9 14.08 -2.78 5.26
C GLU A 9 13.07 -2.36 4.19
N LYS A 10 12.76 -3.26 3.27
CA LYS A 10 11.77 -3.04 2.21
C LYS A 10 11.02 -4.33 1.92
N THR A 11 9.73 -4.17 1.63
CA THR A 11 8.87 -5.23 1.09
C THR A 11 8.42 -4.86 -0.32
N GLY A 12 8.52 -5.79 -1.23
CA GLY A 12 7.91 -5.72 -2.56
C GLY A 12 6.77 -6.72 -2.67
N LEU A 13 6.16 -6.80 -3.85
CA LEU A 13 5.01 -7.69 -4.08
C LEU A 13 5.35 -9.17 -3.81
N TYR A 14 6.53 -9.62 -4.23
CA TYR A 14 7.03 -11.01 -4.11
C TYR A 14 8.44 -11.08 -3.54
N SER A 15 8.89 -10.02 -2.89
CA SER A 15 10.25 -9.94 -2.36
C SER A 15 10.31 -9.12 -1.09
N PHE A 16 11.36 -9.33 -0.34
CA PHE A 16 11.72 -8.45 0.76
C PHE A 16 13.26 -8.26 0.79
N PHE A 17 13.69 -7.14 1.32
CA PHE A 17 15.11 -6.80 1.42
C PHE A 17 15.52 -6.72 2.88
N ILE A 18 16.61 -7.40 3.23
CA ILE A 18 17.24 -7.37 4.55
C ILE A 18 18.69 -6.95 4.37
N MET A 19 19.13 -5.97 5.15
CA MET A 19 20.50 -5.49 5.13
C MET A 19 21.34 -6.24 6.15
N PHE A 20 22.45 -6.82 5.68
CA PHE A 20 23.48 -7.40 6.52
C PHE A 20 24.62 -6.39 6.69
N THR A 21 24.86 -5.96 7.93
CA THR A 21 25.91 -5.01 8.26
C THR A 21 27.14 -5.72 8.87
N ILE A 22 28.25 -5.00 8.99
CA ILE A 22 29.53 -5.55 9.52
C ILE A 22 29.44 -6.07 10.95
N GLY A 23 28.41 -5.68 11.72
CA GLY A 23 28.16 -6.14 13.11
C GLY A 23 27.31 -7.42 13.20
N ILE A 24 26.97 -8.07 12.08
CA ILE A 24 26.14 -9.27 12.09
C ILE A 24 26.94 -10.47 12.58
N THR A 25 26.45 -11.09 13.65
CA THR A 25 27.02 -12.32 14.19
C THR A 25 26.37 -13.56 13.55
N LYS A 26 27.05 -14.72 13.66
CA LYS A 26 26.51 -16.01 13.21
C LYS A 26 25.16 -16.35 13.87
N GLY A 27 24.96 -15.96 15.13
CA GLY A 27 23.68 -16.17 15.83
C GLY A 27 22.54 -15.41 15.20
N ARG A 28 22.73 -14.13 14.83
CA ARG A 28 21.69 -13.30 14.22
C ARG A 28 21.26 -13.79 12.84
N TRP A 29 22.19 -14.21 12.02
CA TRP A 29 21.82 -14.76 10.72
C TRP A 29 21.15 -16.13 10.83
N ASN A 30 21.52 -16.97 11.82
CA ASN A 30 20.78 -18.20 12.12
C ASN A 30 19.33 -17.90 12.57
N SER A 31 19.09 -16.80 13.29
CA SER A 31 17.72 -16.39 13.64
C SER A 31 16.86 -16.13 12.41
N LEU A 32 17.42 -15.48 11.37
CA LEU A 32 16.72 -15.30 10.09
C LEU A 32 16.37 -16.65 9.45
N LEU A 33 17.34 -17.56 9.37
CA LEU A 33 17.13 -18.88 8.78
C LEU A 33 16.05 -19.67 9.52
N THR A 34 16.10 -19.65 10.85
CA THR A 34 15.09 -20.31 11.70
C THR A 34 13.70 -19.69 11.48
N ALA A 35 13.60 -18.36 11.40
CA ALA A 35 12.34 -17.67 11.17
C ALA A 35 11.73 -18.05 9.80
N LEU A 36 12.56 -18.15 8.75
CA LEU A 36 12.10 -18.57 7.42
C LEU A 36 11.67 -20.04 7.39
N GLN A 37 12.40 -20.91 8.08
CA GLN A 37 12.03 -22.34 8.21
C GLN A 37 10.70 -22.50 8.96
N GLN A 38 10.54 -21.76 10.06
CA GLN A 38 9.29 -21.76 10.83
C GLN A 38 8.12 -21.29 9.96
N PHE A 39 8.28 -20.19 9.22
CA PHE A 39 7.24 -19.72 8.30
C PHE A 39 6.87 -20.77 7.27
N LYS A 40 7.87 -21.46 6.69
CA LYS A 40 7.64 -22.53 5.73
C LYS A 40 6.86 -23.70 6.33
N ASP A 41 7.23 -24.14 7.53
CA ASP A 41 6.55 -25.21 8.23
C ASP A 41 5.10 -24.84 8.58
N ASP A 42 4.85 -23.62 9.04
CA ASP A 42 3.52 -23.12 9.35
C ASP A 42 2.65 -23.03 8.08
N TYR A 43 3.24 -22.59 6.96
CA TYR A 43 2.58 -22.54 5.66
C TYR A 43 2.25 -23.96 5.14
N ASP A 44 3.22 -24.88 5.17
CA ASP A 44 3.03 -26.25 4.67
C ASP A 44 1.96 -27.01 5.47
N ARG A 45 1.89 -26.77 6.77
CA ARG A 45 0.89 -27.35 7.67
C ARG A 45 -0.43 -26.58 7.70
N ASN A 46 -0.51 -25.46 7.00
CA ASN A 46 -1.64 -24.54 7.02
C ASN A 46 -2.08 -24.17 8.44
N GLN A 47 -1.11 -23.80 9.30
CA GLN A 47 -1.37 -23.48 10.69
C GLN A 47 -2.36 -22.31 10.81
N PRO A 48 -3.30 -22.35 11.77
CA PRO A 48 -4.28 -21.28 11.94
C PRO A 48 -3.61 -20.00 12.46
N MET A 49 -4.09 -18.86 11.97
CA MET A 49 -3.50 -17.53 12.24
C MET A 49 -3.46 -17.18 13.74
N TRP A 50 -4.43 -17.62 14.55
CA TRP A 50 -4.42 -17.38 16.00
C TRP A 50 -3.17 -17.96 16.68
N ARG A 51 -2.61 -19.05 16.11
CA ARG A 51 -1.40 -19.68 16.65
C ARG A 51 -0.14 -18.95 16.22
N ILE A 52 -0.13 -18.38 15.02
CA ILE A 52 1.03 -17.72 14.41
C ILE A 52 1.13 -16.26 14.85
N MET A 53 -0.01 -15.55 14.84
CA MET A 53 -0.11 -14.12 15.14
C MET A 53 -1.30 -13.84 16.08
N PRO A 54 -1.24 -14.27 17.35
CA PRO A 54 -2.37 -14.15 18.28
C PRO A 54 -2.79 -12.70 18.52
N GLU A 55 -1.85 -11.78 18.68
CA GLU A 55 -2.15 -10.36 18.90
C GLU A 55 -2.83 -9.71 17.68
N PHE A 56 -2.43 -10.11 16.48
CA PHE A 56 -3.07 -9.68 15.25
C PHE A 56 -4.52 -10.19 15.18
N CYS A 57 -4.75 -11.44 15.52
CA CYS A 57 -6.08 -12.04 15.51
C CYS A 57 -7.02 -11.41 16.56
N GLN A 58 -6.50 -10.93 17.70
CA GLN A 58 -7.30 -10.16 18.65
C GLN A 58 -7.86 -8.87 18.04
N LYS A 59 -7.08 -8.20 17.18
CA LYS A 59 -7.50 -6.98 16.47
C LYS A 59 -8.33 -7.29 15.23
N GLN A 60 -8.12 -8.46 14.61
CA GLN A 60 -8.74 -8.90 13.37
C GLN A 60 -9.33 -10.33 13.51
N PRO A 61 -10.44 -10.51 14.26
CA PRO A 61 -10.99 -11.84 14.58
C PRO A 61 -11.37 -12.68 13.37
N LYS A 62 -11.63 -12.05 12.22
CA LYS A 62 -11.99 -12.76 10.98
C LYS A 62 -10.91 -13.73 10.51
N TYR A 63 -9.64 -13.52 10.90
CA TYR A 63 -8.52 -14.39 10.51
C TYR A 63 -8.23 -15.50 11.52
N GLU A 64 -8.83 -15.46 12.70
CA GLU A 64 -8.49 -16.36 13.80
C GLU A 64 -8.37 -17.83 13.39
N ARG A 65 -9.37 -18.33 12.67
CA ARG A 65 -9.45 -19.74 12.23
C ARG A 65 -8.94 -19.98 10.82
N MET A 66 -8.54 -18.92 10.10
CA MET A 66 -7.99 -19.03 8.75
C MET A 66 -6.58 -19.62 8.83
N GLY A 67 -6.27 -20.59 7.96
CA GLY A 67 -4.92 -21.12 7.84
C GLY A 67 -3.98 -20.13 7.15
N LEU A 68 -2.70 -20.16 7.48
CA LEU A 68 -1.70 -19.28 6.87
C LEU A 68 -1.66 -19.41 5.34
N ARG A 69 -1.67 -20.65 4.83
CA ARG A 69 -1.70 -20.92 3.39
C ARG A 69 -2.98 -20.39 2.74
N ASP A 70 -4.12 -20.56 3.40
CA ASP A 70 -5.41 -20.09 2.88
C ASP A 70 -5.43 -18.55 2.78
N LEU A 71 -4.87 -17.85 3.79
CA LEU A 71 -4.71 -16.40 3.76
C LEU A 71 -3.78 -15.96 2.62
N CYS A 72 -2.63 -16.62 2.48
CA CYS A 72 -1.69 -16.30 1.38
C CYS A 72 -2.34 -16.54 0.01
N GLN A 73 -3.10 -17.61 -0.17
CA GLN A 73 -3.82 -17.90 -1.41
C GLN A 73 -4.92 -16.87 -1.67
N HIS A 74 -5.65 -16.43 -0.65
CA HIS A 74 -6.65 -15.38 -0.78
C HIS A 74 -6.03 -14.08 -1.28
N ILE A 75 -4.95 -13.62 -0.64
CA ILE A 75 -4.21 -12.41 -1.06
C ILE A 75 -3.67 -12.57 -2.49
N HIS A 76 -3.07 -13.71 -2.80
CA HIS A 76 -2.52 -13.96 -4.13
C HIS A 76 -3.60 -13.98 -5.22
N THR A 77 -4.78 -14.49 -4.91
CA THR A 77 -5.93 -14.46 -5.84
C THR A 77 -6.37 -13.02 -6.14
N LEU A 78 -6.36 -12.14 -5.14
CA LEU A 78 -6.62 -10.71 -5.37
C LEU A 78 -5.54 -10.06 -6.24
N TYR A 79 -4.28 -10.37 -5.98
CA TYR A 79 -3.17 -9.87 -6.79
C TYR A 79 -3.26 -10.33 -8.24
N ALA A 80 -3.62 -11.59 -8.47
CA ALA A 80 -3.83 -12.12 -9.82
C ALA A 80 -5.04 -11.48 -10.52
N LYS A 81 -6.16 -11.31 -9.80
CA LYS A 81 -7.39 -10.68 -10.33
C LYS A 81 -7.14 -9.28 -10.89
N TYR A 82 -6.30 -8.49 -10.22
CA TYR A 82 -5.99 -7.11 -10.60
C TYR A 82 -4.70 -6.96 -11.40
N ASP A 83 -4.03 -8.08 -11.72
CA ASP A 83 -2.72 -8.07 -12.39
C ASP A 83 -1.73 -7.10 -11.71
N VAL A 84 -1.65 -7.20 -10.37
CA VAL A 84 -0.95 -6.23 -9.53
C VAL A 84 0.53 -6.15 -9.88
N ALA A 85 1.14 -7.25 -10.30
CA ALA A 85 2.55 -7.27 -10.72
C ALA A 85 2.80 -6.32 -11.90
N ARG A 86 1.90 -6.32 -12.89
CA ARG A 86 1.97 -5.38 -14.02
C ARG A 86 1.59 -3.96 -13.57
N LEU A 87 0.50 -3.84 -12.82
CA LEU A 87 -0.01 -2.54 -12.37
C LEU A 87 1.02 -1.76 -11.53
N THR A 88 1.69 -2.42 -10.60
CA THR A 88 2.76 -1.80 -9.77
C THR A 88 4.01 -1.43 -10.55
N THR A 89 4.23 -2.03 -11.72
CA THR A 89 5.31 -1.65 -12.64
C THR A 89 4.86 -0.49 -13.54
N GLU A 90 3.69 -0.63 -14.16
CA GLU A 90 3.18 0.35 -15.11
C GLU A 90 2.88 1.71 -14.45
N MET A 91 2.48 1.75 -13.17
CA MET A 91 2.21 3.03 -12.50
C MET A 91 3.46 3.91 -12.39
N TYR A 92 4.68 3.30 -12.26
CA TYR A 92 5.94 4.04 -12.23
C TYR A 92 6.54 4.30 -13.61
N LEU A 93 6.21 3.48 -14.60
CA LEU A 93 6.69 3.61 -15.98
C LEU A 93 5.74 4.43 -16.86
N SER A 94 4.55 4.77 -16.37
CA SER A 94 3.59 5.56 -17.12
C SER A 94 4.07 7.00 -17.26
N ASP A 95 3.70 7.63 -18.37
CA ASP A 95 4.01 9.03 -18.62
C ASP A 95 3.40 9.91 -17.52
N LEU A 96 4.26 10.53 -16.74
CA LEU A 96 3.89 11.55 -15.76
C LEU A 96 3.90 12.89 -16.48
N THR A 97 2.74 13.53 -16.56
CA THR A 97 2.61 14.82 -17.22
C THR A 97 2.57 15.93 -16.18
N PRO A 98 3.63 16.74 -16.02
CA PRO A 98 3.59 17.93 -15.18
C PRO A 98 2.71 18.98 -15.85
N ALA A 99 1.65 19.39 -15.18
CA ALA A 99 0.78 20.49 -15.63
C ALA A 99 1.27 21.83 -15.09
N MET A 100 1.97 21.83 -13.96
CA MET A 100 2.57 23.00 -13.32
C MET A 100 3.75 22.59 -12.44
N THR A 101 4.51 23.58 -11.98
CA THR A 101 5.59 23.32 -11.02
C THR A 101 5.03 23.01 -9.63
N PRO A 102 5.78 22.29 -8.76
CA PRO A 102 5.37 22.06 -7.36
C PRO A 102 5.14 23.38 -6.60
N ALA A 103 5.89 24.43 -6.90
CA ALA A 103 5.72 25.76 -6.30
C ALA A 103 4.37 26.40 -6.68
N ASP A 104 3.97 26.28 -7.96
CA ASP A 104 2.67 26.75 -8.41
C ASP A 104 1.52 25.95 -7.79
N ALA A 105 1.66 24.63 -7.71
CA ALA A 105 0.68 23.76 -7.04
C ALA A 105 0.50 24.16 -5.57
N TYR A 106 1.61 24.44 -4.86
CA TYR A 106 1.56 24.96 -3.48
C TYR A 106 0.85 26.32 -3.37
N ALA A 107 1.03 27.21 -4.36
CA ALA A 107 0.35 28.49 -4.39
C ALA A 107 -1.19 28.33 -4.45
N HIS A 108 -1.71 27.28 -5.09
CA HIS A 108 -3.14 26.96 -5.07
C HIS A 108 -3.62 26.56 -3.66
N ILE A 109 -2.83 25.85 -2.89
CA ILE A 109 -3.14 25.53 -1.48
C ILE A 109 -3.24 26.84 -0.68
N ALA A 110 -2.21 27.69 -0.76
CA ALA A 110 -2.15 28.95 -0.02
C ALA A 110 -3.33 29.89 -0.34
N ARG A 111 -3.82 29.86 -1.58
CA ARG A 111 -4.95 30.66 -2.05
C ARG A 111 -6.32 29.99 -1.84
N ARG A 112 -6.38 28.78 -1.23
CA ARG A 112 -7.60 27.96 -1.07
C ARG A 112 -8.29 27.64 -2.41
N GLN A 113 -7.50 27.44 -3.45
CA GLN A 113 -7.95 27.09 -4.80
C GLN A 113 -7.81 25.59 -5.04
N THR A 114 -8.07 24.82 -4.02
CA THR A 114 -8.04 23.36 -4.06
C THR A 114 -9.43 22.79 -3.80
N GLU A 115 -9.64 21.58 -4.22
CA GLU A 115 -10.84 20.81 -3.91
C GLU A 115 -10.49 19.35 -3.64
N ARG A 116 -11.28 18.72 -2.77
CA ARG A 116 -11.15 17.32 -2.45
C ARG A 116 -11.91 16.47 -3.45
N VAL A 117 -11.21 15.54 -4.12
CA VAL A 117 -11.75 14.74 -5.21
C VAL A 117 -11.68 13.26 -4.84
N SER A 118 -12.78 12.52 -5.05
CA SER A 118 -12.82 11.07 -4.85
C SER A 118 -11.84 10.36 -5.79
N ILE A 119 -11.22 9.27 -5.32
CA ILE A 119 -10.32 8.46 -6.17
C ILE A 119 -11.00 7.94 -7.43
N ASP A 120 -12.33 7.89 -7.47
CA ASP A 120 -13.08 7.47 -8.65
C ASP A 120 -13.12 8.53 -9.75
N GLU A 121 -12.82 9.80 -9.41
CA GLU A 121 -12.89 10.99 -10.28
C GLU A 121 -11.53 11.68 -10.46
N LEU A 122 -10.43 11.02 -10.07
CA LEU A 122 -9.09 11.62 -10.09
C LEU A 122 -8.48 11.69 -11.48
N GLU A 123 -8.90 10.87 -12.44
CA GLU A 123 -8.28 10.84 -13.76
C GLU A 123 -8.33 12.25 -14.43
N GLY A 124 -7.17 12.71 -14.86
CA GLY A 124 -7.01 14.04 -15.45
C GLY A 124 -6.93 15.21 -14.45
N ARG A 125 -7.02 14.94 -13.13
CA ARG A 125 -6.90 15.96 -12.08
C ARG A 125 -5.44 16.22 -11.74
N ILE A 126 -5.13 17.44 -11.32
CA ILE A 126 -3.78 17.86 -10.92
C ILE A 126 -3.67 17.75 -9.41
N THR A 127 -2.71 16.94 -8.92
CA THR A 127 -2.48 16.83 -7.48
C THR A 127 -1.80 18.07 -6.91
N VAL A 128 -2.16 18.45 -5.68
CA VAL A 128 -1.43 19.47 -4.91
C VAL A 128 -0.56 18.86 -3.82
N GLY A 129 -0.69 17.55 -3.59
CA GLY A 129 0.06 16.77 -2.60
C GLY A 129 0.98 15.76 -3.23
N LEU A 130 1.94 15.27 -2.45
CA LEU A 130 2.75 14.12 -2.78
C LEU A 130 1.93 12.85 -2.59
N VAL A 131 1.87 11.97 -3.60
CA VAL A 131 1.16 10.69 -3.50
C VAL A 131 2.18 9.56 -3.46
N THR A 132 2.26 8.85 -2.32
CA THR A 132 3.31 7.87 -2.08
C THR A 132 2.74 6.61 -1.42
N PRO A 133 2.73 5.45 -2.10
CA PRO A 133 2.32 4.19 -1.48
C PRO A 133 3.41 3.63 -0.56
N TYR A 134 2.99 3.04 0.56
CA TYR A 134 3.84 2.29 1.47
C TYR A 134 3.32 0.86 1.64
N PRO A 135 4.13 -0.17 1.34
CA PRO A 135 5.40 -0.10 0.61
C PRO A 135 5.25 0.28 -0.86
N PRO A 136 6.31 0.71 -1.59
CA PRO A 136 7.72 0.78 -1.19
C PRO A 136 8.17 2.15 -0.67
N GLY A 137 7.32 3.17 -0.60
CA GLY A 137 7.70 4.52 -0.19
C GLY A 137 8.35 5.33 -1.30
N ILE A 138 8.03 5.03 -2.55
CA ILE A 138 8.47 5.78 -3.74
C ILE A 138 7.30 6.63 -4.22
N PRO A 139 7.48 7.96 -4.39
CA PRO A 139 6.42 8.82 -4.88
C PRO A 139 5.89 8.37 -6.25
N LEU A 140 4.57 8.28 -6.37
CA LEU A 140 3.86 8.08 -7.64
C LEU A 140 3.65 9.40 -8.36
N LEU A 141 3.28 10.43 -7.61
CA LEU A 141 3.04 11.77 -8.12
C LEU A 141 3.66 12.80 -7.18
N VAL A 142 4.26 13.81 -7.77
CA VAL A 142 4.64 15.03 -7.05
C VAL A 142 3.62 16.15 -7.31
N PRO A 143 3.55 17.18 -6.43
CA PRO A 143 2.61 18.28 -6.63
C PRO A 143 2.74 18.92 -8.02
N GLY A 144 1.62 19.15 -8.69
CA GLY A 144 1.56 19.71 -10.05
C GLY A 144 1.48 18.69 -11.18
N GLU A 145 1.59 17.41 -10.89
CA GLU A 145 1.41 16.34 -11.88
C GLU A 145 -0.06 15.90 -11.99
N VAL A 146 -0.37 15.29 -13.14
CA VAL A 146 -1.73 14.83 -13.47
C VAL A 146 -1.92 13.37 -13.12
N PHE A 147 -3.01 13.04 -12.44
CA PHE A 147 -3.42 11.66 -12.24
C PHE A 147 -3.75 11.00 -13.58
N ASN A 148 -2.95 10.04 -13.99
CA ASN A 148 -3.24 9.22 -15.15
C ASN A 148 -4.06 7.98 -14.77
N LYS A 149 -4.62 7.31 -15.79
CA LYS A 149 -5.45 6.12 -15.60
C LYS A 149 -4.75 5.00 -14.80
N LYS A 150 -3.44 4.75 -15.04
CA LYS A 150 -2.69 3.65 -14.38
C LYS A 150 -2.58 3.87 -12.89
N ILE A 151 -2.31 5.12 -12.49
CA ILE A 151 -2.26 5.50 -11.08
C ILE A 151 -3.63 5.38 -10.44
N VAL A 152 -4.68 5.85 -11.10
CA VAL A 152 -6.06 5.74 -10.59
C VAL A 152 -6.48 4.28 -10.45
N ASP A 153 -6.15 3.42 -11.41
CA ASP A 153 -6.43 1.98 -11.34
C ASP A 153 -5.70 1.33 -10.14
N TYR A 154 -4.45 1.74 -9.86
CA TYR A 154 -3.73 1.29 -8.67
C TYR A 154 -4.40 1.76 -7.36
N LEU A 155 -4.82 3.01 -7.28
CA LEU A 155 -5.52 3.54 -6.09
C LEU A 155 -6.84 2.79 -5.85
N LYS A 156 -7.58 2.46 -6.89
CA LYS A 156 -8.82 1.65 -6.82
C LYS A 156 -8.54 0.22 -6.36
N PHE A 157 -7.46 -0.39 -6.87
CA PHE A 157 -7.00 -1.69 -6.38
C PHE A 157 -6.66 -1.63 -4.88
N SER A 158 -5.89 -0.63 -4.45
CA SER A 158 -5.51 -0.47 -3.04
C SER A 158 -6.72 -0.34 -2.13
N ARG A 159 -7.72 0.45 -2.51
CA ARG A 159 -9.01 0.55 -1.78
C ARG A 159 -9.69 -0.81 -1.64
N GLU A 160 -9.81 -1.54 -2.74
CA GLU A 160 -10.45 -2.86 -2.73
C GLU A 160 -9.68 -3.87 -1.87
N PHE A 161 -8.35 -3.85 -1.98
CA PHE A 161 -7.49 -4.70 -1.16
C PHE A 161 -7.64 -4.40 0.33
N ASN A 162 -7.63 -3.12 0.71
CA ASN A 162 -7.79 -2.68 2.09
C ASN A 162 -9.15 -3.09 2.67
N LEU A 163 -10.21 -3.07 1.86
CA LEU A 163 -11.53 -3.53 2.27
C LEU A 163 -11.59 -5.05 2.48
N GLN A 164 -10.93 -5.82 1.60
CA GLN A 164 -10.96 -7.28 1.66
C GLN A 164 -9.96 -7.86 2.66
N CYS A 165 -8.84 -7.20 2.87
CA CYS A 165 -7.74 -7.66 3.71
C CYS A 165 -7.41 -6.66 4.84
N PRO A 166 -8.37 -6.31 5.75
CA PRO A 166 -8.09 -5.41 6.86
C PRO A 166 -6.99 -5.99 7.76
N GLY A 167 -6.05 -5.12 8.18
CA GLY A 167 -4.85 -5.51 8.90
C GLY A 167 -3.62 -5.75 8.01
N PHE A 168 -3.83 -5.79 6.67
CA PHE A 168 -2.77 -5.86 5.66
C PHE A 168 -2.82 -4.67 4.69
N GLU A 169 -3.41 -3.57 5.15
CA GLU A 169 -3.64 -2.41 4.32
C GLU A 169 -2.35 -1.86 3.70
N THR A 170 -2.47 -1.42 2.46
CA THR A 170 -1.47 -0.55 1.82
C THR A 170 -1.79 0.88 2.23
N ASP A 171 -0.85 1.54 2.88
CA ASP A 171 -0.95 2.96 3.20
C ASP A 171 -0.50 3.80 1.99
N ILE A 172 -1.29 4.80 1.63
CA ILE A 172 -0.96 5.73 0.54
C ILE A 172 -0.97 7.14 1.10
N HIS A 173 0.22 7.64 1.39
CA HIS A 173 0.37 9.02 1.84
C HIS A 173 -0.06 9.99 0.73
N GLY A 174 -0.72 11.05 1.11
CA GLY A 174 -1.31 12.02 0.18
C GLY A 174 -2.77 11.76 -0.17
N LEU A 175 -3.32 10.59 0.23
CA LEU A 175 -4.76 10.37 0.25
C LEU A 175 -5.35 10.75 1.60
N VAL A 176 -6.57 11.22 1.58
CA VAL A 176 -7.39 11.48 2.77
C VAL A 176 -8.43 10.38 2.88
N GLU A 177 -8.44 9.69 4.01
CA GLU A 177 -9.45 8.70 4.33
C GLU A 177 -10.59 9.38 5.09
N GLU A 178 -11.80 9.23 4.60
CA GLU A 178 -13.02 9.65 5.28
C GLU A 178 -13.93 8.44 5.50
N LYS A 179 -14.49 8.35 6.70
CA LYS A 179 -15.47 7.33 7.02
C LYS A 179 -16.87 7.91 6.86
N GLY A 180 -17.64 7.36 5.94
CA GLY A 180 -19.01 7.77 5.75
C GLY A 180 -19.93 7.35 6.91
N ASP A 181 -21.14 7.88 6.96
CA ASP A 181 -22.17 7.52 7.95
C ASP A 181 -22.56 6.04 7.86
N ASP A 182 -22.37 5.43 6.70
CA ASP A 182 -22.51 3.99 6.42
C ASP A 182 -21.35 3.13 6.95
N GLY A 183 -20.35 3.76 7.57
CA GLY A 183 -19.14 3.11 8.07
C GLY A 183 -18.12 2.71 6.99
N VAL A 184 -18.39 3.01 5.72
CA VAL A 184 -17.51 2.69 4.59
C VAL A 184 -16.40 3.73 4.49
N LYS A 185 -15.15 3.26 4.35
CA LYS A 185 -14.00 4.11 4.10
C LYS A 185 -13.99 4.58 2.65
N ARG A 186 -13.91 5.89 2.47
CA ARG A 186 -13.75 6.55 1.17
C ARG A 186 -12.43 7.27 1.12
N TYR A 187 -11.82 7.27 -0.05
CA TYR A 187 -10.49 7.85 -0.24
C TYR A 187 -10.57 9.00 -1.23
N PHE A 188 -9.86 10.07 -0.90
CA PHE A 188 -9.86 11.32 -1.66
C PHE A 188 -8.43 11.82 -1.82
N ALA A 189 -8.19 12.66 -2.82
CA ALA A 189 -6.97 13.46 -2.92
C ALA A 189 -7.33 14.94 -3.05
N ASP A 190 -6.46 15.79 -2.52
CA ASP A 190 -6.59 17.23 -2.72
C ASP A 190 -5.97 17.60 -4.08
N CYS A 191 -6.78 18.22 -4.93
CA CYS A 191 -6.44 18.58 -6.30
C CYS A 191 -6.60 20.08 -6.53
N VAL A 192 -5.94 20.61 -7.55
CA VAL A 192 -6.22 21.95 -8.06
C VAL A 192 -7.68 22.02 -8.47
N ARG A 193 -8.38 23.07 -8.01
CA ARG A 193 -9.78 23.29 -8.38
C ARG A 193 -9.88 23.59 -9.87
N ASN A 194 -10.72 22.84 -10.58
CA ASN A 194 -11.01 23.17 -11.95
C ASN A 194 -11.68 24.54 -12.01
N ALA A 195 -11.21 25.42 -12.92
CA ALA A 195 -11.97 26.63 -13.22
C ALA A 195 -13.39 26.21 -13.61
N ALA A 196 -14.40 26.78 -12.96
CA ALA A 196 -15.78 26.58 -13.38
C ALA A 196 -15.87 26.92 -14.87
N LYS A 197 -16.29 25.95 -15.68
CA LYS A 197 -16.59 26.20 -17.10
C LYS A 197 -17.78 27.12 -17.23
#